data_99d48146555dc3904402f83685b4b3c0
#
_entry.id   99d48146555dc3904402f83685b4b3c0
#
_cell.length_a   1.000
_cell.length_b   1.000
_cell.length_c   1.000
_cell.angle_alpha   90.00
_cell.angle_beta   90.00
_cell.angle_gamma   90.00
#
_symmetry.space_group_name_H-M   'P 1'
#
loop_
_entity.id
_entity.type
_entity.pdbx_description
1 polymer ?
#
loop_
_entity_poly.entity_id
_entity_poly.type
_entity_poly.pdbx_seq_one_letter_code
_entity_poly.pdbx_strand_id
1 'polypeptide(L)'
;MLRRRVDRLGRFALQAAYGCQGEAPPCPVVFASRYGEVSRSVDLLDNLARATPLSPTSFSLSVHNAIGALYSIARGDTTAYSAVAAGEETVEAAFVEGCALLSDGAPEVMVVVYDEPLPRPFEHFPAQVKMPHAWACRLRAADGESGYSLTCDAAAGAPDGAGAQGLPEALSVLRFLVQGDERYEHRVGPRLWRWQRHA
;
A
#
# COMPACT_ATOMS: atom_id res chain seq x y z
N MET A 1 -8.59 14.62 -18.97
CA MET A 1 -9.72 14.64 -18.01
C MET A 1 -9.48 13.85 -16.73
N LEU A 2 -8.87 12.66 -16.75
CA LEU A 2 -8.62 11.83 -15.56
C LEU A 2 -7.79 12.52 -14.46
N ARG A 3 -6.76 13.28 -14.82
CA ARG A 3 -5.87 13.97 -13.87
C ARG A 3 -6.60 14.89 -12.87
N ARG A 4 -7.77 15.42 -13.21
CA ARG A 4 -8.60 16.26 -12.33
C ARG A 4 -9.43 15.44 -11.33
N ARG A 5 -9.55 14.13 -11.53
CA ARG A 5 -10.31 13.23 -10.67
C ARG A 5 -9.44 12.62 -9.56
N VAL A 6 -8.12 12.69 -9.73
CA VAL A 6 -7.12 12.18 -8.80
C VAL A 6 -6.84 13.22 -7.73
N ASP A 7 -7.05 12.88 -6.48
CA ASP A 7 -6.70 13.73 -5.34
C ASP A 7 -5.20 13.68 -5.02
N ARG A 8 -4.83 14.19 -3.86
CA ARG A 8 -3.43 14.25 -3.43
C ARG A 8 -2.82 12.87 -3.25
N LEU A 9 -3.49 11.98 -2.52
CA LEU A 9 -3.02 10.62 -2.23
C LEU A 9 -2.87 9.83 -3.52
N GLY A 10 -3.89 9.87 -4.38
CA GLY A 10 -3.87 9.22 -5.68
C GLY A 10 -2.74 9.71 -6.58
N ARG A 11 -2.36 10.99 -6.52
CA ARG A 11 -1.21 11.51 -7.30
C ARG A 11 0.11 10.91 -6.83
N PHE A 12 0.32 10.75 -5.53
CA PHE A 12 1.51 10.10 -4.99
C PHE A 12 1.58 8.64 -5.42
N ALA A 13 0.49 7.90 -5.24
CA ALA A 13 0.41 6.50 -5.62
C ALA A 13 0.65 6.29 -7.13
N LEU A 14 -0.03 7.08 -7.96
CA LEU A 14 0.13 6.99 -9.41
C LEU A 14 1.52 7.40 -9.87
N GLN A 15 2.14 8.41 -9.27
CA GLN A 15 3.52 8.79 -9.59
C GLN A 15 4.49 7.66 -9.28
N ALA A 16 4.35 7.00 -8.13
CA ALA A 16 5.15 5.83 -7.78
C ALA A 16 4.92 4.67 -8.75
N ALA A 17 3.66 4.36 -9.06
CA ALA A 17 3.30 3.32 -10.00
C ALA A 17 3.84 3.57 -11.41
N TYR A 18 3.69 4.77 -11.94
CA TYR A 18 4.21 5.14 -13.27
C TYR A 18 5.74 5.11 -13.32
N GLY A 19 6.41 5.61 -12.27
CA GLY A 19 7.87 5.55 -12.16
C GLY A 19 8.40 4.13 -12.13
N CYS A 20 7.75 3.25 -11.35
CA CYS A 20 8.10 1.84 -11.25
C CYS A 20 7.78 1.05 -12.53
N GLN A 21 6.67 1.36 -13.19
CA GLN A 21 6.26 0.72 -14.44
C GLN A 21 7.21 1.06 -15.60
N GLY A 22 7.59 2.32 -15.73
CA GLY A 22 8.43 2.77 -16.84
C GLY A 22 7.92 2.29 -18.20
N GLU A 23 8.84 1.77 -19.00
CA GLU A 23 8.57 1.18 -20.33
C GLU A 23 8.38 -0.35 -20.28
N ALA A 24 8.47 -0.96 -19.08
CA ALA A 24 8.32 -2.39 -18.92
C ALA A 24 6.89 -2.85 -19.30
N PRO A 25 6.71 -4.11 -19.74
CA PRO A 25 5.41 -4.66 -20.03
C PRO A 25 4.45 -4.55 -18.82
N PRO A 26 3.13 -4.42 -19.05
CA PRO A 26 2.14 -4.51 -18.00
C PRO A 26 2.26 -5.82 -17.23
N CYS A 27 2.03 -5.75 -15.93
CA CYS A 27 1.98 -6.91 -15.03
C CYS A 27 0.85 -6.70 -14.01
N PRO A 28 0.41 -7.75 -13.31
CA PRO A 28 -0.53 -7.60 -12.20
C PRO A 28 -0.03 -6.59 -11.17
N VAL A 29 -0.95 -5.80 -10.59
CA VAL A 29 -0.61 -4.73 -9.65
C VAL A 29 -1.37 -4.90 -8.35
N VAL A 30 -0.66 -4.83 -7.22
CA VAL A 30 -1.24 -4.77 -5.87
C VAL A 30 -1.13 -3.34 -5.35
N PHE A 31 -2.27 -2.66 -5.21
CA PHE A 31 -2.37 -1.35 -4.58
C PHE A 31 -2.64 -1.54 -3.08
N ALA A 32 -1.73 -1.07 -2.24
CA ALA A 32 -1.77 -1.26 -0.80
C ALA A 32 -1.86 0.07 -0.07
N SER A 33 -2.93 0.26 0.66
CA SER A 33 -3.14 1.42 1.51
C SER A 33 -3.94 1.02 2.74
N ARG A 34 -3.53 1.51 3.90
CA ARG A 34 -4.21 1.24 5.16
C ARG A 34 -5.63 1.82 5.18
N TYR A 35 -5.79 3.01 4.62
CA TYR A 35 -7.02 3.78 4.71
C TYR A 35 -7.65 4.13 3.35
N GLY A 36 -6.90 4.05 2.26
CA GLY A 36 -7.38 4.42 0.93
C GLY A 36 -7.88 5.86 0.87
N GLU A 37 -8.97 6.08 0.15
CA GLU A 37 -9.59 7.39 -0.12
C GLU A 37 -10.46 7.91 1.05
N VAL A 38 -10.03 7.71 2.31
CA VAL A 38 -10.82 8.10 3.50
C VAL A 38 -11.10 9.60 3.55
N SER A 39 -10.17 10.46 3.11
CA SER A 39 -10.38 11.91 3.06
C SER A 39 -11.58 12.28 2.20
N ARG A 40 -11.74 11.63 1.04
CA ARG A 40 -12.89 11.81 0.15
C ARG A 40 -14.20 11.29 0.79
N SER A 41 -14.13 10.19 1.51
CA SER A 41 -15.29 9.64 2.23
C SER A 41 -15.76 10.61 3.32
N VAL A 42 -14.83 11.25 4.05
CA VAL A 42 -15.14 12.27 5.06
C VAL A 42 -15.80 13.49 4.43
N ASP A 43 -15.29 13.99 3.31
CA ASP A 43 -15.90 15.12 2.59
C ASP A 43 -17.33 14.81 2.14
N LEU A 44 -17.58 13.58 1.69
CA LEU A 44 -18.94 13.16 1.31
C LEU A 44 -19.86 13.07 2.52
N LEU A 45 -19.38 12.55 3.64
CA LEU A 45 -20.15 12.49 4.89
C LEU A 45 -20.47 13.88 5.45
N ASP A 46 -19.53 14.80 5.39
CA ASP A 46 -19.73 16.21 5.80
C ASP A 46 -20.79 16.89 4.91
N ASN A 47 -20.72 16.70 3.58
CA ASN A 47 -21.72 17.20 2.66
C ASN A 47 -23.12 16.61 2.95
N LEU A 48 -23.19 15.30 3.24
CA LEU A 48 -24.43 14.64 3.61
C LEU A 48 -25.00 15.23 4.92
N ALA A 49 -24.18 15.42 5.94
CA ALA A 49 -24.57 15.99 7.21
C ALA A 49 -25.11 17.44 7.09
N ARG A 50 -24.59 18.19 6.10
CA ARG A 50 -25.04 19.57 5.79
C ARG A 50 -26.20 19.62 4.79
N ALA A 51 -26.76 18.48 4.40
CA ALA A 51 -27.77 18.37 3.34
C ALA A 51 -27.34 19.03 2.02
N THR A 52 -26.04 19.02 1.71
CA THR A 52 -25.47 19.51 0.46
C THR A 52 -25.53 18.40 -0.60
N PRO A 53 -25.81 18.72 -1.88
CA PRO A 53 -25.84 17.72 -2.92
C PRO A 53 -24.52 16.96 -3.06
N LEU A 54 -24.60 15.64 -3.13
CA LEU A 54 -23.42 14.78 -3.31
C LEU A 54 -23.02 14.69 -4.79
N SER A 55 -21.71 14.71 -5.04
CA SER A 55 -21.17 14.46 -6.38
C SER A 55 -21.13 12.97 -6.68
N PRO A 56 -21.82 12.46 -7.74
CA PRO A 56 -21.71 11.05 -8.13
C PRO A 56 -20.28 10.63 -8.46
N THR A 57 -19.50 11.53 -9.05
CA THR A 57 -18.08 11.29 -9.35
C THR A 57 -17.26 11.15 -8.08
N SER A 58 -17.46 12.00 -7.08
CA SER A 58 -16.74 11.88 -5.80
C SER A 58 -17.13 10.58 -5.09
N PHE A 59 -18.42 10.21 -5.12
CA PHE A 59 -18.89 8.96 -4.55
C PHE A 59 -18.25 7.74 -5.21
N SER A 60 -18.23 7.65 -6.55
CA SER A 60 -17.58 6.53 -7.25
C SER A 60 -16.07 6.44 -7.04
N LEU A 61 -15.43 7.51 -6.60
CA LEU A 61 -13.99 7.57 -6.32
C LEU A 61 -13.65 7.50 -4.82
N SER A 62 -14.63 7.29 -3.94
CA SER A 62 -14.41 7.15 -2.49
C SER A 62 -14.15 5.70 -2.05
N VAL A 63 -14.08 4.77 -3.00
CA VAL A 63 -13.81 3.36 -2.73
C VAL A 63 -12.31 3.10 -2.65
N HIS A 64 -11.91 2.11 -1.87
CA HIS A 64 -10.50 1.78 -1.61
C HIS A 64 -9.70 1.47 -2.89
N ASN A 65 -10.32 0.83 -3.88
CA ASN A 65 -9.69 0.46 -5.15
C ASN A 65 -9.74 1.56 -6.23
N ALA A 66 -10.19 2.77 -5.92
CA ALA A 66 -10.35 3.85 -6.90
C ALA A 66 -9.05 4.20 -7.63
N ILE A 67 -7.92 4.21 -6.92
CA ILE A 67 -6.61 4.56 -7.50
C ILE A 67 -6.17 3.49 -8.51
N GLY A 68 -6.34 2.21 -8.18
CA GLY A 68 -6.07 1.11 -9.10
C GLY A 68 -6.94 1.16 -10.35
N ALA A 69 -8.23 1.45 -10.19
CA ALA A 69 -9.14 1.64 -11.32
C ALA A 69 -8.72 2.82 -12.22
N LEU A 70 -8.33 3.95 -11.63
CA LEU A 70 -7.85 5.11 -12.39
C LEU A 70 -6.53 4.83 -13.11
N TYR A 71 -5.63 4.05 -12.50
CA TYR A 71 -4.39 3.58 -13.13
C TYR A 71 -4.68 2.74 -14.37
N SER A 72 -5.50 1.69 -14.23
CA SER A 72 -5.92 0.81 -15.32
C SER A 72 -6.56 1.60 -16.47
N ILE A 73 -7.56 2.45 -16.18
CA ILE A 73 -8.24 3.27 -17.18
C ILE A 73 -7.27 4.24 -17.89
N ALA A 74 -6.38 4.90 -17.14
CA ALA A 74 -5.46 5.88 -17.71
C ALA A 74 -4.44 5.26 -18.65
N ARG A 75 -4.06 4.00 -18.40
CA ARG A 75 -3.11 3.26 -19.23
C ARG A 75 -3.77 2.44 -20.34
N GLY A 76 -5.09 2.26 -20.29
CA GLY A 76 -5.77 1.23 -21.11
C GLY A 76 -5.28 -0.18 -20.79
N ASP A 77 -4.83 -0.39 -19.55
CA ASP A 77 -4.26 -1.64 -19.08
C ASP A 77 -5.36 -2.50 -18.48
N THR A 78 -5.56 -3.68 -19.05
CA THR A 78 -6.57 -4.67 -18.62
C THR A 78 -5.99 -5.77 -17.75
N THR A 79 -4.71 -5.68 -17.38
CA THR A 79 -4.07 -6.61 -16.46
C THR A 79 -4.76 -6.57 -15.10
N ALA A 80 -4.81 -7.70 -14.41
CA ALA A 80 -5.43 -7.78 -13.10
C ALA A 80 -4.79 -6.81 -12.09
N TYR A 81 -5.61 -6.20 -11.23
CA TYR A 81 -5.13 -5.49 -10.07
C TYR A 81 -5.96 -5.83 -8.83
N SER A 82 -5.30 -5.82 -7.68
CA SER A 82 -5.89 -5.97 -6.35
C SER A 82 -5.76 -4.68 -5.55
N ALA A 83 -6.64 -4.46 -4.58
CA ALA A 83 -6.52 -3.39 -3.60
C ALA A 83 -6.56 -4.00 -2.20
N VAL A 84 -5.49 -3.81 -1.42
CA VAL A 84 -5.25 -4.50 -0.15
C VAL A 84 -5.21 -3.49 1.00
N ALA A 85 -5.88 -3.83 2.10
CA ALA A 85 -5.81 -3.14 3.39
C ALA A 85 -5.81 -4.18 4.52
N ALA A 86 -4.82 -4.12 5.40
CA ALA A 86 -4.68 -5.01 6.54
C ALA A 86 -4.20 -4.28 7.82
N GLY A 87 -4.65 -3.03 7.99
CA GLY A 87 -4.25 -2.21 9.13
C GLY A 87 -2.74 -1.97 9.16
N GLU A 88 -2.09 -2.31 10.26
CA GLU A 88 -0.63 -2.17 10.42
C GLU A 88 0.18 -3.14 9.58
N GLU A 89 -0.45 -4.22 9.10
CA GLU A 89 0.18 -5.28 8.31
C GLU A 89 -0.08 -5.11 6.80
N THR A 90 -0.48 -3.91 6.37
CA THR A 90 -0.88 -3.66 4.96
C THR A 90 0.25 -3.95 3.99
N VAL A 91 1.49 -3.63 4.33
CA VAL A 91 2.64 -3.89 3.45
C VAL A 91 2.92 -5.38 3.33
N GLU A 92 2.95 -6.09 4.45
CA GLU A 92 3.16 -7.54 4.46
C GLU A 92 2.05 -8.26 3.68
N ALA A 93 0.79 -7.87 3.90
CA ALA A 93 -0.33 -8.44 3.16
C ALA A 93 -0.22 -8.19 1.65
N ALA A 94 0.28 -7.02 1.23
CA ALA A 94 0.51 -6.73 -0.18
C ALA A 94 1.61 -7.60 -0.79
N PHE A 95 2.68 -7.87 -0.04
CA PHE A 95 3.73 -8.77 -0.49
C PHE A 95 3.27 -10.23 -0.53
N VAL A 96 2.46 -10.66 0.43
CA VAL A 96 1.82 -12.00 0.40
C VAL A 96 0.95 -12.15 -0.84
N GLU A 97 0.09 -11.16 -1.13
CA GLU A 97 -0.73 -11.14 -2.35
C GLU A 97 0.15 -11.17 -3.62
N GLY A 98 1.20 -10.36 -3.65
CA GLY A 98 2.16 -10.36 -4.77
C GLY A 98 2.84 -11.70 -4.97
N CYS A 99 3.27 -12.37 -3.90
CA CYS A 99 3.85 -13.71 -3.95
C CYS A 99 2.83 -14.76 -4.41
N ALA A 100 1.57 -14.64 -3.99
CA ALA A 100 0.50 -15.52 -4.46
C ALA A 100 0.30 -15.39 -5.97
N LEU A 101 0.25 -14.18 -6.50
CA LEU A 101 0.14 -13.93 -7.94
C LEU A 101 1.36 -14.48 -8.73
N LEU A 102 2.57 -14.38 -8.18
CA LEU A 102 3.76 -15.01 -8.77
C LEU A 102 3.63 -16.54 -8.78
N SER A 103 3.12 -17.13 -7.70
CA SER A 103 2.88 -18.57 -7.58
C SER A 103 1.81 -19.07 -8.56
N ASP A 104 0.84 -18.21 -8.88
CA ASP A 104 -0.20 -18.46 -9.89
C ASP A 104 0.30 -18.29 -11.33
N GLY A 105 1.60 -18.00 -11.50
CA GLY A 105 2.27 -17.96 -12.79
C GLY A 105 2.49 -16.57 -13.39
N ALA A 106 2.21 -15.50 -12.67
CA ALA A 106 2.62 -14.16 -13.11
C ALA A 106 4.16 -14.08 -13.13
N PRO A 107 4.78 -13.65 -14.24
CA PRO A 107 6.24 -13.54 -14.31
C PRO A 107 6.79 -12.42 -13.41
N GLU A 108 5.95 -11.45 -13.13
CA GLU A 108 6.27 -10.27 -12.33
C GLU A 108 4.99 -9.63 -11.78
N VAL A 109 5.08 -9.03 -10.62
CA VAL A 109 3.98 -8.30 -9.97
C VAL A 109 4.49 -6.96 -9.47
N MET A 110 3.76 -5.87 -9.70
CA MET A 110 4.06 -4.58 -9.13
C MET A 110 3.28 -4.39 -7.83
N VAL A 111 3.96 -3.98 -6.76
CA VAL A 111 3.35 -3.56 -5.50
C VAL A 111 3.48 -2.04 -5.38
N VAL A 112 2.37 -1.37 -5.09
CA VAL A 112 2.30 0.08 -4.89
C VAL A 112 1.77 0.35 -3.50
N VAL A 113 2.60 0.88 -2.62
CA VAL A 113 2.25 1.22 -1.24
C VAL A 113 2.08 2.72 -1.10
N TYR A 114 0.98 3.16 -0.50
CA TYR A 114 0.68 4.58 -0.37
C TYR A 114 -0.26 4.84 0.79
N ASP A 115 0.02 5.87 1.57
CA ASP A 115 -0.86 6.34 2.64
C ASP A 115 -0.66 7.83 2.92
N GLU A 116 -1.64 8.44 3.57
CA GLU A 116 -1.54 9.78 4.14
C GLU A 116 -2.16 9.82 5.54
N PRO A 117 -1.83 10.83 6.36
CA PRO A 117 -2.47 11.01 7.66
C PRO A 117 -3.98 11.07 7.54
N LEU A 118 -4.67 10.49 8.52
CA LEU A 118 -6.13 10.56 8.60
C LEU A 118 -6.59 12.02 8.72
N PRO A 119 -7.74 12.37 8.10
CA PRO A 119 -8.33 13.69 8.23
C PRO A 119 -8.80 13.95 9.67
N ARG A 120 -8.97 15.22 10.03
CA ARG A 120 -9.26 15.68 11.40
C ARG A 120 -10.27 14.87 12.21
N PRO A 121 -11.43 14.45 11.70
CA PRO A 121 -12.36 13.66 12.52
C PRO A 121 -11.76 12.36 13.06
N PHE A 122 -10.71 11.84 12.42
CA PHE A 122 -10.07 10.57 12.75
C PHE A 122 -8.61 10.71 13.22
N GLU A 123 -8.11 11.94 13.42
CA GLU A 123 -6.72 12.18 13.84
C GLU A 123 -6.36 11.60 15.22
N HIS A 124 -7.37 11.28 16.04
CA HIS A 124 -7.21 10.72 17.37
C HIS A 124 -7.04 9.19 17.41
N PHE A 125 -7.21 8.51 16.28
CA PHE A 125 -6.99 7.06 16.24
C PHE A 125 -5.51 6.73 16.45
N PRO A 126 -5.19 5.72 17.31
CA PRO A 126 -3.81 5.28 17.50
C PRO A 126 -3.26 4.68 16.19
N ALA A 127 -1.94 4.57 16.12
CA ALA A 127 -1.23 3.98 14.98
C ALA A 127 -1.51 4.70 13.64
N GLN A 128 -1.52 6.03 13.66
CA GLN A 128 -1.70 6.83 12.47
C GLN A 128 -0.47 6.84 11.57
N VAL A 129 -0.72 6.95 10.28
CA VAL A 129 0.28 7.34 9.29
C VAL A 129 0.71 8.78 9.58
N LYS A 130 1.97 8.99 9.94
CA LYS A 130 2.48 10.30 10.39
C LYS A 130 2.78 11.27 9.25
N MET A 131 2.99 10.76 8.04
CA MET A 131 3.34 11.57 6.87
C MET A 131 2.85 10.92 5.58
N PRO A 132 2.45 11.72 4.58
CA PRO A 132 2.10 11.19 3.27
C PRO A 132 3.30 10.50 2.65
N HIS A 133 3.07 9.32 2.08
CA HIS A 133 4.12 8.60 1.36
C HIS A 133 3.52 7.72 0.27
N ALA A 134 4.33 7.43 -0.74
CA ALA A 134 4.07 6.39 -1.73
C ALA A 134 5.38 5.87 -2.29
N TRP A 135 5.43 4.57 -2.55
CA TRP A 135 6.53 3.91 -3.24
C TRP A 135 6.01 2.69 -3.98
N ALA A 136 6.79 2.18 -4.92
CA ALA A 136 6.44 0.98 -5.65
C ALA A 136 7.69 0.15 -5.94
N CYS A 137 7.50 -1.15 -6.04
CA CYS A 137 8.53 -2.09 -6.46
C CYS A 137 7.93 -3.17 -7.35
N ARG A 138 8.79 -3.87 -8.10
CA ARG A 138 8.41 -5.05 -8.88
C ARG A 138 8.96 -6.30 -8.19
N LEU A 139 8.09 -7.27 -8.02
CA LEU A 139 8.42 -8.58 -7.46
C LEU A 139 8.59 -9.58 -8.58
N ARG A 140 9.56 -10.45 -8.42
CA ARG A 140 9.79 -11.66 -9.23
C ARG A 140 10.06 -12.83 -8.31
N ALA A 141 9.81 -14.03 -8.78
CA ALA A 141 10.25 -15.22 -8.07
C ALA A 141 11.78 -15.19 -7.94
N ALA A 142 12.29 -15.53 -6.76
CA ALA A 142 13.73 -15.64 -6.55
C ALA A 142 14.29 -16.80 -7.40
N ASP A 143 15.44 -16.60 -8.00
CA ASP A 143 16.17 -17.61 -8.80
C ASP A 143 16.98 -18.58 -7.95
N GLY A 144 16.96 -18.41 -6.61
CA GLY A 144 17.63 -19.27 -5.64
C GLY A 144 18.99 -18.76 -5.18
N GLU A 145 19.60 -17.77 -5.85
CA GLU A 145 20.90 -17.22 -5.45
C GLU A 145 20.77 -15.97 -4.58
N SER A 146 19.75 -15.16 -4.82
CA SER A 146 19.51 -13.96 -4.02
C SER A 146 18.02 -13.64 -3.93
N GLY A 147 17.61 -12.93 -2.89
CA GLY A 147 16.21 -12.53 -2.76
C GLY A 147 15.82 -12.13 -1.33
N TYR A 148 14.53 -12.12 -1.11
CA TYR A 148 13.95 -11.82 0.20
C TYR A 148 12.93 -12.89 0.54
N SER A 149 12.85 -13.23 1.83
CA SER A 149 11.73 -14.03 2.36
C SER A 149 10.95 -13.21 3.37
N LEU A 150 9.66 -13.49 3.43
CA LEU A 150 8.72 -12.93 4.39
C LEU A 150 8.03 -14.09 5.12
N THR A 151 8.14 -14.11 6.45
CA THR A 151 7.47 -15.09 7.28
C THR A 151 6.65 -14.42 8.37
N CYS A 152 5.59 -15.09 8.83
CA CYS A 152 4.75 -14.63 9.90
C CYS A 152 4.64 -15.73 10.97
N ASP A 153 5.05 -15.41 12.18
CA ASP A 153 5.01 -16.33 13.32
C ASP A 153 4.20 -15.72 14.47
N ALA A 154 3.85 -16.57 15.43
CA ALA A 154 3.33 -16.12 16.71
C ALA A 154 4.45 -15.38 17.47
N ALA A 155 4.17 -14.16 17.90
CA ALA A 155 5.10 -13.37 18.70
C ALA A 155 5.19 -13.95 20.13
N ALA A 156 6.38 -14.29 20.59
CA ALA A 156 6.61 -14.65 21.98
C ALA A 156 6.73 -13.39 22.86
N GLY A 157 6.17 -13.43 24.08
CA GLY A 157 6.28 -12.36 25.08
C GLY A 157 5.31 -11.19 24.89
N ALA A 158 5.34 -10.24 25.84
CA ALA A 158 4.56 -9.00 25.78
C ALA A 158 5.02 -8.12 24.60
N PRO A 159 4.15 -7.29 24.02
CA PRO A 159 4.57 -6.33 23.03
C PRO A 159 5.62 -5.39 23.64
N ASP A 160 6.80 -5.36 23.06
CA ASP A 160 7.76 -4.30 23.37
C ASP A 160 7.10 -2.98 22.96
N GLY A 161 6.91 -2.08 23.91
CA GLY A 161 6.27 -0.78 23.70
C GLY A 161 7.08 0.23 22.84
N ALA A 162 8.03 -0.28 22.11
CA ALA A 162 8.87 0.46 21.17
C ALA A 162 8.44 0.17 19.74
N GLY A 163 7.29 0.71 19.33
CA GLY A 163 7.13 1.09 17.94
C GLY A 163 8.30 2.04 17.62
N ALA A 164 9.14 1.69 16.65
CA ALA A 164 10.32 2.45 16.30
C ALA A 164 9.94 3.92 16.16
N GLN A 165 10.44 4.75 17.05
CA GLN A 165 10.26 6.20 16.97
C GLN A 165 10.88 6.65 15.66
N GLY A 166 10.06 7.05 14.70
CA GLY A 166 10.58 7.68 13.50
C GLY A 166 9.71 7.51 12.26
N LEU A 167 9.91 6.46 11.51
CA LEU A 167 9.27 6.26 10.21
C LEU A 167 7.95 5.49 10.32
N PRO A 168 6.95 5.80 9.46
CA PRO A 168 5.86 4.88 9.20
C PRO A 168 6.39 3.50 8.84
N GLU A 169 5.66 2.46 9.25
CA GLU A 169 6.04 1.06 9.01
C GLU A 169 6.34 0.80 7.52
N ALA A 170 5.48 1.27 6.63
CA ALA A 170 5.69 1.18 5.19
C ALA A 170 7.03 1.76 4.68
N LEU A 171 7.52 2.82 5.32
CA LEU A 171 8.82 3.40 5.01
C LEU A 171 9.97 2.65 5.69
N SER A 172 9.70 1.94 6.78
CA SER A 172 10.69 1.06 7.43
C SER A 172 10.97 -0.17 6.56
N VAL A 173 9.94 -0.77 5.95
CA VAL A 173 10.13 -1.83 4.94
C VAL A 173 10.87 -1.30 3.72
N LEU A 174 10.49 -0.13 3.19
CA LEU A 174 11.22 0.47 2.07
C LEU A 174 12.71 0.69 2.42
N ARG A 175 13.00 1.20 3.61
CA ARG A 175 14.36 1.39 4.08
C ARG A 175 15.13 0.07 4.11
N PHE A 176 14.54 -0.98 4.67
CA PHE A 176 15.11 -2.33 4.68
C PHE A 176 15.46 -2.81 3.26
N LEU A 177 14.53 -2.69 2.32
CA LEU A 177 14.73 -3.11 0.93
C LEU A 177 15.86 -2.30 0.22
N VAL A 178 15.98 -0.99 0.52
CA VAL A 178 16.94 -0.10 -0.15
C VAL A 178 18.33 -0.14 0.50
N GLN A 179 18.40 -0.18 1.84
CA GLN A 179 19.68 -0.22 2.58
C GLN A 179 20.36 -1.59 2.53
N GLY A 180 19.57 -2.64 2.25
CA GLY A 180 20.10 -3.99 2.14
C GLY A 180 20.46 -4.60 3.50
N ASP A 181 19.77 -4.19 4.55
CA ASP A 181 19.85 -4.83 5.86
C ASP A 181 19.57 -6.34 5.73
N GLU A 182 20.21 -7.15 6.57
CA GLU A 182 20.01 -8.60 6.52
C GLU A 182 18.63 -9.02 7.01
N ARG A 183 18.06 -8.27 7.97
CA ARG A 183 16.80 -8.61 8.63
C ARG A 183 16.04 -7.37 9.09
N TYR A 184 14.72 -7.44 8.95
CA TYR A 184 13.79 -6.49 9.56
C TYR A 184 12.63 -7.26 10.20
N GLU A 185 12.20 -6.84 11.39
CA GLU A 185 11.07 -7.43 12.11
C GLU A 185 9.99 -6.36 12.36
N HIS A 186 8.75 -6.76 12.13
CA HIS A 186 7.57 -5.96 12.40
C HIS A 186 6.59 -6.76 13.26
N ARG A 187 6.28 -6.25 14.45
CA ARG A 187 5.36 -6.90 15.38
C ARG A 187 4.03 -6.18 15.41
N VAL A 188 2.95 -6.92 15.20
CA VAL A 188 1.57 -6.42 15.28
C VAL A 188 0.77 -7.35 16.19
N GLY A 189 0.52 -6.89 17.42
CA GLY A 189 -0.16 -7.71 18.43
C GLY A 189 0.52 -9.07 18.62
N PRO A 190 -0.20 -10.19 18.40
CA PRO A 190 0.36 -11.54 18.58
C PRO A 190 1.17 -12.04 17.38
N ARG A 191 1.32 -11.26 16.32
CA ARG A 191 2.03 -11.64 15.09
C ARG A 191 3.37 -10.96 15.00
N LEU A 192 4.36 -11.70 14.50
CA LEU A 192 5.71 -11.21 14.22
C LEU A 192 6.05 -11.51 12.78
N TRP A 193 6.10 -10.47 11.96
CA TRP A 193 6.57 -10.54 10.60
C TRP A 193 8.07 -10.41 10.56
N ARG A 194 8.73 -11.30 9.78
CA ARG A 194 10.17 -11.27 9.57
C ARG A 194 10.48 -11.18 8.10
N TRP A 195 11.19 -10.13 7.77
CA TRP A 195 11.78 -9.91 6.46
C TRP A 195 13.24 -10.33 6.55
N GLN A 196 13.70 -11.18 5.65
CA GLN A 196 15.09 -11.62 5.60
C GLN A 196 15.61 -11.52 4.18
N ARG A 197 16.81 -10.94 4.04
CA ARG A 197 17.56 -10.91 2.80
C ARG A 197 18.41 -12.17 2.70
N HIS A 198 18.43 -12.76 1.51
CA HIS A 198 19.31 -13.84 1.12
C HIS A 198 20.29 -13.27 0.08
N ALA A 199 21.58 -13.55 0.26
CA ALA A 199 22.67 -13.06 -0.60
C ALA A 199 23.00 -14.09 -1.68
#